data_912773fffd3f68964842f946ada0e73b
#
_entry.id   912773fffd3f68964842f946ada0e73b
#
_cell.length_a   1.000
_cell.length_b   1.000
_cell.length_c   1.000
_cell.angle_alpha   90.00
_cell.angle_beta   90.00
_cell.angle_gamma   90.00
#
_symmetry.space_group_name_H-M   'P 1'
#
loop_
_entity.id
_entity.type
_entity.pdbx_description
1 polymer ?
#
loop_
_entity_poly.entity_id
_entity_poly.type
_entity_poly.pdbx_seq_one_letter_code
_entity_poly.pdbx_strand_id
1 'polypeptide(L)'
;MSIAILILLFIFVLSVIAFEKPSLKEEMLLHPYRVVRENRYHTLLTSGFVHNDWLHLIFNAVTFYFFALPLEQTVGSEFFVVIYFGSLLASSIPDIVMEWRNPTFRTLGASGAISGAMFAFILHAPSSKISLFLLPIGIPAPIFAVLYLAYTYYASKQGMDNINHNAHLWGALAGLGITIFLSPDTLSDFIGYYLN
;
A
#
# COMPACT_ATOMS: atom_id res chain seq x y z
N MET A 1 -20.56 -7.31 -7.08
CA MET A 1 -19.25 -8.01 -7.03
C MET A 1 -18.26 -7.04 -6.38
N SER A 2 -17.45 -7.48 -5.42
CA SER A 2 -16.49 -6.62 -4.71
C SER A 2 -15.41 -6.10 -5.67
N ILE A 3 -15.18 -4.80 -5.68
CA ILE A 3 -14.10 -4.16 -6.48
C ILE A 3 -12.73 -4.58 -5.95
N ALA A 4 -12.59 -4.74 -4.63
CA ALA A 4 -11.34 -5.24 -4.04
C ALA A 4 -11.00 -6.64 -4.57
N ILE A 5 -11.97 -7.55 -4.69
CA ILE A 5 -11.73 -8.88 -5.28
C ILE A 5 -11.27 -8.74 -6.75
N LEU A 6 -11.89 -7.86 -7.53
CA LEU A 6 -11.48 -7.64 -8.92
C LEU A 6 -10.04 -7.12 -9.02
N ILE A 7 -9.69 -6.16 -8.18
CA ILE A 7 -8.32 -5.61 -8.12
C ILE A 7 -7.33 -6.71 -7.73
N LEU A 8 -7.65 -7.51 -6.72
CA LEU A 8 -6.78 -8.61 -6.27
C LEU A 8 -6.54 -9.64 -7.38
N LEU A 9 -7.61 -10.04 -8.07
CA LEU A 9 -7.51 -10.97 -9.22
C LEU A 9 -6.69 -10.36 -10.36
N PHE A 10 -6.88 -9.08 -10.64
CA PHE A 10 -6.12 -8.37 -11.68
C PHE A 10 -4.63 -8.29 -11.34
N ILE A 11 -4.29 -7.95 -10.08
CA ILE A 11 -2.92 -7.97 -9.57
C ILE A 11 -2.31 -9.37 -9.73
N PHE A 12 -3.04 -10.42 -9.34
CA PHE A 12 -2.55 -11.79 -9.40
C PHE A 12 -2.25 -12.20 -10.86
N VAL A 13 -3.22 -12.00 -11.76
CA VAL A 13 -3.08 -12.36 -13.16
C VAL A 13 -1.93 -11.62 -13.84
N LEU A 14 -1.85 -10.29 -13.65
CA LEU A 14 -0.79 -9.49 -14.26
C LEU A 14 0.60 -9.85 -13.71
N SER A 15 0.71 -10.11 -12.41
CA SER A 15 1.99 -10.52 -11.81
C SER A 15 2.46 -11.86 -12.37
N VAL A 16 1.55 -12.84 -12.50
CA VAL A 16 1.89 -14.15 -13.09
C VAL A 16 2.34 -14.00 -14.54
N ILE A 17 1.63 -13.18 -15.33
CA ILE A 17 2.05 -12.92 -16.73
C ILE A 17 3.42 -12.23 -16.75
N ALA A 18 3.68 -11.29 -15.83
CA ALA A 18 4.93 -10.56 -15.76
C ALA A 18 6.11 -11.41 -15.28
N PHE A 19 5.88 -12.51 -14.55
CA PHE A 19 6.92 -13.49 -14.23
C PHE A 19 7.42 -14.21 -15.46
N GLU A 20 6.51 -14.53 -16.39
CA GLU A 20 6.85 -15.21 -17.67
C GLU A 20 7.34 -14.22 -18.75
N LYS A 21 7.04 -12.93 -18.60
CA LYS A 21 7.36 -11.88 -19.58
C LYS A 21 8.14 -10.74 -18.92
N PRO A 22 9.48 -10.85 -18.79
CA PRO A 22 10.31 -9.79 -18.17
C PRO A 22 10.18 -8.42 -18.86
N SER A 23 9.92 -8.38 -20.18
CA SER A 23 9.69 -7.13 -20.89
C SER A 23 8.42 -6.41 -20.41
N LEU A 24 7.33 -7.14 -20.12
CA LEU A 24 6.12 -6.55 -19.57
C LEU A 24 6.37 -5.99 -18.18
N LYS A 25 7.09 -6.74 -17.32
CA LYS A 25 7.46 -6.25 -15.99
C LYS A 25 8.27 -4.95 -16.08
N GLU A 26 9.26 -4.88 -16.97
CA GLU A 26 10.08 -3.68 -17.18
C GLU A 26 9.27 -2.49 -17.70
N GLU A 27 8.24 -2.72 -18.52
CA GLU A 27 7.33 -1.68 -19.00
C GLU A 27 6.40 -1.15 -17.89
N MET A 28 6.05 -1.95 -16.90
CA MET A 28 5.07 -1.63 -15.87
C MET A 28 5.68 -1.09 -14.58
N LEU A 29 6.93 -1.48 -14.24
CA LEU A 29 7.57 -1.05 -12.99
C LEU A 29 7.84 0.47 -12.97
N LEU A 30 7.83 1.05 -11.77
CA LEU A 30 8.13 2.46 -11.57
C LEU A 30 9.65 2.68 -11.63
N HIS A 31 10.04 3.55 -12.55
CA HIS A 31 11.41 3.98 -12.74
C HIS A 31 11.45 5.52 -12.73
N PRO A 32 11.68 6.19 -11.57
CA PRO A 32 11.60 7.64 -11.42
C PRO A 32 12.39 8.44 -12.47
N TYR A 33 13.60 7.95 -12.81
CA TYR A 33 14.42 8.56 -13.85
C TYR A 33 13.70 8.61 -15.21
N ARG A 34 13.00 7.53 -15.60
CA ARG A 34 12.26 7.45 -16.87
C ARG A 34 10.92 8.18 -16.82
N VAL A 35 10.28 8.23 -15.62
CA VAL A 35 9.07 9.05 -15.44
C VAL A 35 9.34 10.49 -15.82
N VAL A 36 10.43 11.08 -15.33
CA VAL A 36 10.76 12.48 -15.53
C VAL A 36 11.31 12.77 -16.95
N ARG A 37 12.08 11.86 -17.54
CA ARG A 37 12.78 12.08 -18.81
C ARG A 37 12.03 11.56 -20.03
N GLU A 38 11.25 10.48 -19.85
CA GLU A 38 10.55 9.80 -20.93
C GLU A 38 9.03 9.89 -20.80
N ASN A 39 8.52 10.68 -19.81
CA ASN A 39 7.08 10.87 -19.53
C ASN A 39 6.32 9.57 -19.25
N ARG A 40 6.98 8.58 -18.60
CA ARG A 40 6.37 7.28 -18.30
C ARG A 40 5.44 7.31 -17.10
N TYR A 41 4.52 8.28 -17.05
CA TYR A 41 3.60 8.52 -15.93
C TYR A 41 2.66 7.34 -15.65
N HIS A 42 2.35 6.51 -16.65
CA HIS A 42 1.52 5.32 -16.46
C HIS A 42 2.11 4.36 -15.43
N THR A 43 3.44 4.36 -15.26
CA THR A 43 4.12 3.48 -14.31
C THR A 43 3.83 3.82 -12.84
N LEU A 44 3.34 5.03 -12.54
CA LEU A 44 2.82 5.39 -11.22
C LEU A 44 1.65 4.50 -10.80
N LEU A 45 0.88 4.03 -11.76
CA LEU A 45 -0.27 3.17 -11.52
C LEU A 45 0.08 1.70 -11.80
N THR A 46 0.72 1.41 -12.95
CA THR A 46 0.95 0.04 -13.39
C THR A 46 1.93 -0.72 -12.51
N SER A 47 2.86 -0.03 -11.86
CA SER A 47 3.80 -0.65 -10.92
C SER A 47 3.11 -1.34 -9.74
N GLY A 48 1.95 -0.86 -9.33
CA GLY A 48 1.14 -1.46 -8.28
C GLY A 48 0.47 -2.79 -8.65
N PHE A 49 0.55 -3.21 -9.93
CA PHE A 49 -0.09 -4.44 -10.39
C PHE A 49 0.89 -5.58 -10.70
N VAL A 50 2.19 -5.33 -10.57
CA VAL A 50 3.23 -6.34 -10.83
C VAL A 50 4.11 -6.52 -9.60
N HIS A 51 4.67 -7.72 -9.44
CA HIS A 51 5.48 -8.12 -8.29
C HIS A 51 6.81 -8.70 -8.74
N ASN A 52 7.79 -8.71 -7.83
CA ASN A 52 9.13 -9.17 -8.15
C ASN A 52 9.21 -10.69 -8.28
N ASP A 53 8.54 -11.38 -7.36
CA ASP A 53 8.54 -12.82 -7.21
C ASP A 53 7.25 -13.30 -6.53
N TRP A 54 7.11 -14.64 -6.41
CA TRP A 54 5.96 -15.28 -5.80
C TRP A 54 5.77 -14.92 -4.32
N LEU A 55 6.85 -14.79 -3.58
CA LEU A 55 6.77 -14.47 -2.15
C LEU A 55 6.21 -13.06 -1.96
N HIS A 56 6.72 -12.09 -2.74
CA HIS A 56 6.23 -10.72 -2.74
C HIS A 56 4.75 -10.65 -3.14
N LEU A 57 4.33 -11.37 -4.17
CA LEU A 57 2.92 -11.44 -4.60
C LEU A 57 2.02 -12.03 -3.52
N ILE A 58 2.41 -13.16 -2.93
CA ILE A 58 1.60 -13.86 -1.92
C ILE A 58 1.45 -13.00 -0.66
N PHE A 59 2.53 -12.38 -0.15
CA PHE A 59 2.43 -11.49 1.01
C PHE A 59 1.52 -10.29 0.74
N ASN A 60 1.61 -9.68 -0.44
CA ASN A 60 0.70 -8.60 -0.82
C ASN A 60 -0.74 -9.09 -0.95
N ALA A 61 -0.98 -10.24 -1.56
CA ALA A 61 -2.33 -10.81 -1.72
C ALA A 61 -2.98 -11.15 -0.37
N VAL A 62 -2.22 -11.73 0.55
CA VAL A 62 -2.69 -12.05 1.91
C VAL A 62 -3.00 -10.77 2.68
N THR A 63 -2.10 -9.79 2.66
CA THR A 63 -2.32 -8.51 3.34
C THR A 63 -3.51 -7.75 2.72
N PHE A 64 -3.62 -7.74 1.41
CA PHE A 64 -4.76 -7.18 0.70
C PHE A 64 -6.09 -7.83 1.14
N TYR A 65 -6.12 -9.16 1.21
CA TYR A 65 -7.31 -9.90 1.63
C TYR A 65 -7.76 -9.50 3.03
N PHE A 66 -6.83 -9.37 3.98
CA PHE A 66 -7.17 -9.08 5.37
C PHE A 66 -7.50 -7.60 5.65
N PHE A 67 -7.07 -6.67 4.82
CA PHE A 67 -7.30 -5.25 5.06
C PHE A 67 -8.13 -4.55 4.00
N ALA A 68 -7.89 -4.80 2.73
CA ALA A 68 -8.58 -4.10 1.65
C ALA A 68 -10.02 -4.58 1.45
N LEU A 69 -10.27 -5.90 1.58
CA LEU A 69 -11.64 -6.43 1.50
C LEU A 69 -12.54 -5.93 2.65
N PRO A 70 -12.12 -6.05 3.94
CA PRO A 70 -12.92 -5.49 5.03
C PRO A 70 -13.07 -3.97 4.93
N LEU A 71 -12.06 -3.25 4.46
CA LEU A 71 -12.18 -1.81 4.25
C LEU A 71 -13.29 -1.49 3.25
N GLU A 72 -13.31 -2.15 2.06
CA GLU A 72 -14.37 -1.94 1.08
C GLU A 72 -15.77 -2.21 1.66
N GLN A 73 -15.90 -3.26 2.48
CA GLN A 73 -17.18 -3.59 3.16
C GLN A 73 -17.60 -2.49 4.14
N THR A 74 -16.64 -1.81 4.76
CA THR A 74 -16.90 -0.76 5.75
C THR A 74 -17.23 0.58 5.11
N VAL A 75 -16.45 1.01 4.10
CA VAL A 75 -16.56 2.36 3.54
C VAL A 75 -17.30 2.41 2.19
N GLY A 76 -17.60 1.25 1.61
CA GLY A 76 -18.15 1.13 0.25
C GLY A 76 -17.09 1.22 -0.84
N SER A 77 -17.46 0.75 -2.03
CA SER A 77 -16.53 0.60 -3.15
C SER A 77 -15.95 1.93 -3.64
N GLU A 78 -16.74 3.00 -3.61
CA GLU A 78 -16.30 4.32 -4.11
C GLU A 78 -15.17 4.88 -3.25
N PHE A 79 -15.35 4.94 -1.93
CA PHE A 79 -14.33 5.43 -1.02
C PHE A 79 -13.11 4.50 -0.99
N PHE A 80 -13.34 3.19 -1.02
CA PHE A 80 -12.25 2.22 -1.13
C PHE A 80 -11.35 2.47 -2.33
N VAL A 81 -11.92 2.69 -3.53
CA VAL A 81 -11.15 2.98 -4.74
C VAL A 81 -10.34 4.26 -4.60
N VAL A 82 -10.92 5.33 -4.04
CA VAL A 82 -10.21 6.59 -3.81
C VAL A 82 -9.05 6.41 -2.82
N ILE A 83 -9.29 5.70 -1.71
CA ILE A 83 -8.27 5.43 -0.69
C ILE A 83 -7.15 4.56 -1.29
N TYR A 84 -7.48 3.46 -1.96
CA TYR A 84 -6.53 2.51 -2.50
C TYR A 84 -5.63 3.14 -3.58
N PHE A 85 -6.22 3.72 -4.62
CA PHE A 85 -5.45 4.31 -5.71
C PHE A 85 -4.81 5.65 -5.34
N GLY A 86 -5.44 6.43 -4.49
CA GLY A 86 -4.84 7.64 -3.92
C GLY A 86 -3.59 7.31 -3.12
N SER A 87 -3.62 6.26 -2.30
CA SER A 87 -2.46 5.77 -1.55
C SER A 87 -1.37 5.20 -2.47
N LEU A 88 -1.74 4.49 -3.54
CA LEU A 88 -0.81 3.98 -4.54
C LEU A 88 -0.02 5.13 -5.19
N LEU A 89 -0.72 6.15 -5.65
CA LEU A 89 -0.11 7.32 -6.30
C LEU A 89 0.76 8.11 -5.31
N ALA A 90 0.23 8.38 -4.11
CA ALA A 90 0.95 9.13 -3.08
C ALA A 90 2.22 8.40 -2.60
N SER A 91 2.18 7.07 -2.51
CA SER A 91 3.34 6.25 -2.11
C SER A 91 4.51 6.34 -3.10
N SER A 92 4.24 6.68 -4.36
CA SER A 92 5.25 6.82 -5.40
C SER A 92 5.92 8.19 -5.43
N ILE A 93 5.31 9.22 -4.83
CA ILE A 93 5.82 10.60 -4.88
C ILE A 93 7.22 10.74 -4.28
N PRO A 94 7.52 10.19 -3.07
CA PRO A 94 8.84 10.28 -2.49
C PRO A 94 9.93 9.67 -3.36
N ASP A 95 9.66 8.52 -3.97
CA ASP A 95 10.62 7.87 -4.86
C ASP A 95 10.93 8.74 -6.08
N ILE A 96 9.92 9.40 -6.64
CA ILE A 96 10.13 10.32 -7.76
C ILE A 96 10.99 11.51 -7.32
N VAL A 97 10.67 12.12 -6.18
CA VAL A 97 11.40 13.29 -5.68
C VAL A 97 12.85 12.96 -5.31
N MET A 98 13.10 11.78 -4.75
CA MET A 98 14.42 11.39 -4.25
C MET A 98 15.27 10.72 -5.32
N GLU A 99 14.66 9.94 -6.24
CA GLU A 99 15.36 9.02 -7.14
C GLU A 99 15.31 9.41 -8.63
N TRP A 100 14.75 10.59 -8.98
CA TRP A 100 14.62 11.02 -10.38
C TRP A 100 15.96 11.17 -11.14
N ARG A 101 17.08 11.26 -10.42
CA ARG A 101 18.44 11.29 -10.98
C ARG A 101 19.13 9.93 -10.99
N ASN A 102 18.54 8.93 -10.32
CA ASN A 102 19.12 7.61 -10.18
C ASN A 102 18.66 6.68 -11.31
N PRO A 103 19.50 6.36 -12.30
CA PRO A 103 19.10 5.54 -13.45
C PRO A 103 18.97 4.05 -13.10
N THR A 104 19.31 3.64 -11.88
CA THR A 104 19.26 2.24 -11.45
C THR A 104 18.11 1.94 -10.50
N PHE A 105 17.51 2.97 -9.88
CA PHE A 105 16.40 2.78 -8.96
C PHE A 105 15.13 2.32 -9.68
N ARG A 106 14.54 1.26 -9.15
CA ARG A 106 13.28 0.67 -9.66
C ARG A 106 12.46 0.15 -8.50
N THR A 107 11.16 0.30 -8.59
CA THR A 107 10.22 -0.23 -7.58
C THR A 107 8.95 -0.75 -8.23
N LEU A 108 8.29 -1.68 -7.56
CA LEU A 108 7.02 -2.28 -7.97
C LEU A 108 6.33 -2.95 -6.77
N GLY A 109 5.06 -3.24 -6.92
CA GLY A 109 4.25 -3.92 -5.90
C GLY A 109 3.08 -3.06 -5.40
N ALA A 110 2.02 -3.73 -4.96
CA ALA A 110 0.81 -3.10 -4.45
C ALA A 110 0.95 -2.56 -3.01
N SER A 111 2.10 -2.79 -2.35
CA SER A 111 2.26 -2.63 -0.91
C SER A 111 2.03 -1.21 -0.39
N GLY A 112 2.33 -0.16 -1.18
CA GLY A 112 2.00 1.23 -0.83
C GLY A 112 0.50 1.47 -0.71
N ALA A 113 -0.28 0.99 -1.70
CA ALA A 113 -1.75 1.06 -1.66
C ALA A 113 -2.33 0.21 -0.52
N ILE A 114 -1.78 -0.99 -0.31
CA ILE A 114 -2.20 -1.91 0.76
C ILE A 114 -1.93 -1.29 2.13
N SER A 115 -0.78 -0.63 2.33
CA SER A 115 -0.49 0.10 3.56
C SER A 115 -1.51 1.21 3.82
N GLY A 116 -1.91 1.94 2.78
CA GLY A 116 -2.98 2.94 2.87
C GLY A 116 -4.32 2.33 3.25
N ALA A 117 -4.72 1.24 2.59
CA ALA A 117 -5.96 0.53 2.91
C ALA A 117 -5.94 -0.04 4.35
N MET A 118 -4.81 -0.54 4.81
CA MET A 118 -4.63 -1.03 6.18
C MET A 118 -4.82 0.10 7.20
N PHE A 119 -4.24 1.26 6.99
CA PHE A 119 -4.38 2.40 7.91
C PHE A 119 -5.78 3.00 7.89
N ALA A 120 -6.43 3.04 6.72
CA ALA A 120 -7.85 3.39 6.62
C ALA A 120 -8.74 2.41 7.41
N PHE A 121 -8.48 1.10 7.26
CA PHE A 121 -9.19 0.07 8.03
C PHE A 121 -8.99 0.22 9.54
N ILE A 122 -7.76 0.48 10.00
CA ILE A 122 -7.45 0.69 11.42
C ILE A 122 -8.27 1.84 12.01
N LEU A 123 -8.42 2.95 11.28
CA LEU A 123 -9.25 4.08 11.73
C LEU A 123 -10.72 3.70 11.90
N HIS A 124 -11.28 2.90 11.00
CA HIS A 124 -12.67 2.47 11.05
C HIS A 124 -12.93 1.31 12.03
N ALA A 125 -11.88 0.61 12.46
CA ALA A 125 -12.00 -0.57 13.30
C ALA A 125 -11.09 -0.49 14.55
N PRO A 126 -11.30 0.49 15.45
CA PRO A 126 -10.42 0.77 16.59
C PRO A 126 -10.27 -0.42 17.56
N SER A 127 -11.31 -1.24 17.70
CA SER A 127 -11.29 -2.42 18.58
C SER A 127 -10.54 -3.63 18.00
N SER A 128 -10.13 -3.57 16.72
CA SER A 128 -9.51 -4.71 16.06
C SER A 128 -8.13 -5.01 16.61
N LYS A 129 -7.77 -6.31 16.54
CA LYS A 129 -6.43 -6.79 16.84
C LYS A 129 -5.79 -7.31 15.55
N ILE A 130 -4.59 -6.85 15.28
CA ILE A 130 -3.84 -7.24 14.09
C ILE A 130 -2.84 -8.31 14.48
N SER A 131 -2.95 -9.48 13.86
CA SER A 131 -2.01 -10.57 14.02
C SER A 131 -1.05 -10.59 12.83
N LEU A 132 0.23 -10.69 13.12
CA LEU A 132 1.24 -10.95 12.09
C LEU A 132 1.15 -12.42 11.68
N PHE A 133 1.29 -12.71 10.39
CA PHE A 133 1.10 -14.04 9.80
C PHE A 133 1.82 -15.18 10.56
N LEU A 134 2.99 -14.91 11.13
CA LEU A 134 3.79 -15.90 11.87
C LEU A 134 3.68 -15.79 13.40
N LEU A 135 2.98 -14.76 13.90
CA LEU A 135 2.80 -14.52 15.33
C LEU A 135 1.30 -14.42 15.62
N PRO A 136 0.69 -15.46 16.21
CA PRO A 136 -0.75 -15.45 16.50
C PRO A 136 -1.11 -14.57 17.71
N ILE A 137 -0.31 -13.55 17.98
CA ILE A 137 -0.55 -12.58 19.06
C ILE A 137 -1.27 -11.38 18.44
N GLY A 138 -2.52 -11.14 18.87
CA GLY A 138 -3.31 -10.01 18.42
C GLY A 138 -2.79 -8.70 19.04
N ILE A 139 -2.11 -7.88 18.26
CA ILE A 139 -1.65 -6.54 18.66
C ILE A 139 -2.83 -5.57 18.50
N PRO A 140 -3.20 -4.77 19.50
CA PRO A 140 -4.22 -3.71 19.33
C PRO A 140 -3.87 -2.80 18.16
N ALA A 141 -4.87 -2.49 17.32
CA ALA A 141 -4.68 -1.77 16.07
C ALA A 141 -3.89 -0.45 16.20
N PRO A 142 -4.12 0.43 17.20
CA PRO A 142 -3.34 1.67 17.33
C PRO A 142 -1.88 1.41 17.71
N ILE A 143 -1.61 0.40 18.54
CA ILE A 143 -0.23 0.02 18.88
C ILE A 143 0.48 -0.49 17.64
N PHE A 144 -0.18 -1.37 16.87
CA PHE A 144 0.35 -1.84 15.60
C PHE A 144 0.64 -0.68 14.64
N ALA A 145 -0.28 0.28 14.50
CA ALA A 145 -0.10 1.44 13.62
C ALA A 145 1.14 2.26 13.98
N VAL A 146 1.34 2.57 15.28
CA VAL A 146 2.53 3.30 15.75
C VAL A 146 3.82 2.50 15.46
N LEU A 147 3.83 1.21 15.80
CA LEU A 147 4.99 0.34 15.57
C LEU A 147 5.31 0.20 14.08
N TYR A 148 4.29 0.07 13.23
CA TYR A 148 4.46 -0.01 11.78
C TYR A 148 5.07 1.27 11.20
N LEU A 149 4.55 2.45 11.56
CA LEU A 149 5.11 3.73 11.11
C LEU A 149 6.53 3.95 11.60
N ALA A 150 6.80 3.63 12.87
CA ALA A 150 8.15 3.73 13.44
C ALA A 150 9.13 2.79 12.72
N TYR A 151 8.73 1.54 12.48
CA TYR A 151 9.54 0.55 11.76
C TYR A 151 9.80 0.97 10.32
N THR A 152 8.76 1.34 9.55
CA THR A 152 8.92 1.74 8.15
C THR A 152 9.76 3.01 8.00
N TYR A 153 9.60 3.97 8.91
CA TYR A 153 10.45 5.17 8.95
C TYR A 153 11.91 4.82 9.22
N TYR A 154 12.17 3.99 10.24
CA TYR A 154 13.53 3.58 10.57
C TYR A 154 14.17 2.77 9.42
N ALA A 155 13.46 1.77 8.90
CA ALA A 155 13.95 0.91 7.82
C ALA A 155 14.20 1.69 6.53
N SER A 156 13.38 2.72 6.21
CA SER A 156 13.60 3.59 5.05
C SER A 156 14.94 4.35 5.09
N LYS A 157 15.52 4.53 6.26
CA LYS A 157 16.82 5.22 6.44
C LYS A 157 18.03 4.28 6.39
N GLN A 158 17.81 2.98 6.63
CA GLN A 158 18.89 2.02 6.79
C GLN A 158 19.26 1.29 5.48
N GLY A 159 18.33 1.18 4.53
CA GLY A 159 18.54 0.40 3.30
C GLY A 159 18.89 -1.06 3.57
N MET A 160 18.27 -1.66 4.60
CA MET A 160 18.65 -2.98 5.13
C MET A 160 18.20 -4.15 4.25
N ASP A 161 17.25 -3.92 3.37
CA ASP A 161 16.64 -4.94 2.50
C ASP A 161 16.18 -4.34 1.16
N ASN A 162 15.55 -5.17 0.32
CA ASN A 162 15.03 -4.75 -0.99
C ASN A 162 13.56 -4.27 -0.93
N ILE A 163 13.06 -3.95 0.29
CA ILE A 163 11.69 -3.46 0.48
C ILE A 163 11.68 -1.94 0.38
N ASN A 164 10.74 -1.41 -0.39
CA ASN A 164 10.54 0.05 -0.47
C ASN A 164 9.75 0.55 0.75
N HIS A 165 10.44 0.73 1.87
CA HIS A 165 9.85 1.23 3.11
C HIS A 165 9.32 2.67 3.00
N ASN A 166 9.86 3.49 2.09
CA ASN A 166 9.31 4.81 1.80
C ASN A 166 7.89 4.69 1.23
N ALA A 167 7.68 3.80 0.25
CA ALA A 167 6.36 3.59 -0.33
C ALA A 167 5.35 3.09 0.73
N HIS A 168 5.77 2.23 1.65
CA HIS A 168 4.94 1.76 2.75
C HIS A 168 4.55 2.90 3.71
N LEU A 169 5.52 3.70 4.14
CA LEU A 169 5.30 4.83 5.05
C LEU A 169 4.34 5.86 4.43
N TRP A 170 4.64 6.32 3.22
CA TRP A 170 3.84 7.35 2.58
C TRP A 170 2.48 6.84 2.10
N GLY A 171 2.39 5.56 1.73
CA GLY A 171 1.11 4.91 1.46
C GLY A 171 0.21 4.89 2.69
N ALA A 172 0.75 4.48 3.85
CA ALA A 172 0.03 4.47 5.12
C ALA A 172 -0.46 5.87 5.52
N LEU A 173 0.42 6.89 5.46
CA LEU A 173 0.06 8.27 5.78
C LEU A 173 -0.98 8.84 4.81
N ALA A 174 -0.88 8.52 3.51
CA ALA A 174 -1.85 8.94 2.52
C ALA A 174 -3.22 8.29 2.76
N GLY A 175 -3.27 6.99 3.03
CA GLY A 175 -4.52 6.30 3.35
C GLY A 175 -5.20 6.89 4.58
N LEU A 176 -4.43 7.17 5.64
CA LEU A 176 -4.91 7.88 6.82
C LEU A 176 -5.50 9.25 6.46
N GLY A 177 -4.72 10.08 5.75
CA GLY A 177 -5.13 11.44 5.38
C GLY A 177 -6.35 11.46 4.46
N ILE A 178 -6.40 10.58 3.45
CA ILE A 178 -7.55 10.46 2.54
C ILE A 178 -8.80 10.02 3.31
N THR A 179 -8.67 9.07 4.23
CA THR A 179 -9.80 8.60 5.05
C THR A 179 -10.36 9.72 5.91
N ILE A 180 -9.51 10.47 6.59
CA ILE A 180 -9.94 11.63 7.41
C ILE A 180 -10.59 12.70 6.53
N PHE A 181 -10.08 12.94 5.33
CA PHE A 181 -10.66 13.92 4.41
C PHE A 181 -12.05 13.48 3.91
N LEU A 182 -12.23 12.20 3.58
CA LEU A 182 -13.51 11.67 3.08
C LEU A 182 -14.54 11.49 4.20
N SER A 183 -14.10 11.20 5.42
CA SER A 183 -14.94 10.90 6.58
C SER A 183 -14.32 11.52 7.85
N PRO A 184 -14.46 12.84 8.06
CA PRO A 184 -13.79 13.54 9.16
C PRO A 184 -14.13 12.99 10.55
N ASP A 185 -15.36 12.50 10.74
CA ASP A 185 -15.83 11.96 12.02
C ASP A 185 -15.09 10.67 12.43
N THR A 186 -14.52 9.93 11.47
CA THR A 186 -13.80 8.69 11.75
C THR A 186 -12.64 8.88 12.73
N LEU A 187 -11.94 10.02 12.66
CA LEU A 187 -10.86 10.32 13.60
C LEU A 187 -11.36 10.57 15.00
N SER A 188 -12.47 11.33 15.13
CA SER A 188 -13.09 11.62 16.44
C SER A 188 -13.65 10.33 17.07
N ASP A 189 -14.27 9.46 16.27
CA ASP A 189 -14.79 8.18 16.73
C ASP A 189 -13.67 7.23 17.17
N PHE A 190 -12.57 7.19 16.41
CA PHE A 190 -11.37 6.43 16.77
C PHE A 190 -10.78 6.88 18.11
N ILE A 191 -10.61 8.21 18.30
CA ILE A 191 -10.10 8.78 19.55
C ILE A 191 -11.09 8.54 20.69
N GLY A 192 -12.39 8.78 20.46
CA GLY A 192 -13.45 8.59 21.44
C GLY A 192 -13.54 7.16 21.97
N TYR A 193 -13.26 6.16 21.12
CA TYR A 193 -13.23 4.74 21.53
C TYR A 193 -12.20 4.45 22.65
N TYR A 194 -11.09 5.18 22.69
CA TYR A 194 -10.02 4.96 23.68
C TYR A 194 -10.06 5.92 24.87
N LEU A 195 -10.84 7.01 24.78
CA LEU A 195 -10.95 8.00 25.87
C LEU A 195 -12.19 7.79 26.76
N ASN A 196 -13.16 6.99 26.32
CA ASN A 196 -14.34 6.58 27.06
C ASN A 196 -14.19 5.16 27.60
#